data_2b3c77d28e0749c4d0f0969bc438195a
#
_entry.id   2b3c77d28e0749c4d0f0969bc438195a
#
_cell.length_a   1.000
_cell.length_b   1.000
_cell.length_c   1.000
_cell.angle_alpha   90.00
_cell.angle_beta   90.00
_cell.angle_gamma   90.00
#
_symmetry.space_group_name_H-M   'P 1'
#
loop_
_entity.id
_entity.type
_entity.pdbx_description
1 polymer ?
#
loop_
_entity_poly.entity_id
_entity_poly.type
_entity_poly.pdbx_seq_one_letter_code
_entity_poly.pdbx_strand_id
1 'polypeptide(L)'
;MKVGIMVKIERFEGYSTMVEELEGMKFIINLPVYWKIDEDSMKNEKWNLPVKLLEKVVALIKEGRLRPEEGEIFEKENGETLVYGTKLTGFILLKPVLQGIDGDSLQIIPLYKEEISFARRMGWRRLRNMFKYLTPEELSFISPDRYNIITDIDGRRNCL
;
A
#
# COMPACT_ATOMS: atom_id res chain seq x y z
N MET A 1 -5.23 20.66 -5.62
CA MET A 1 -5.79 20.50 -4.26
C MET A 1 -4.66 20.30 -3.26
N LYS A 2 -4.72 20.97 -2.16
CA LYS A 2 -3.70 20.88 -1.12
C LYS A 2 -4.28 20.14 0.09
N VAL A 3 -3.68 19.03 0.46
CA VAL A 3 -4.16 18.17 1.55
C VAL A 3 -3.03 17.84 2.54
N GLY A 4 -2.23 18.81 2.88
CA GLY A 4 -1.13 18.66 3.83
C GLY A 4 0.20 18.28 3.20
N ILE A 5 0.22 17.48 2.14
CA ILE A 5 1.40 17.13 1.36
C ILE A 5 1.13 17.38 -0.13
N MET A 6 2.20 17.52 -0.89
CA MET A 6 2.12 17.73 -2.34
C MET A 6 2.11 16.36 -3.03
N VAL A 7 0.91 15.85 -3.27
CA VAL A 7 0.72 14.55 -3.92
C VAL A 7 0.62 14.73 -5.42
N LYS A 8 1.41 13.98 -6.16
CA LYS A 8 1.30 13.89 -7.61
C LYS A 8 0.50 12.64 -7.96
N ILE A 9 -0.25 12.72 -9.06
CA ILE A 9 -1.02 11.59 -9.56
C ILE A 9 -0.54 11.27 -10.96
N GLU A 10 -0.12 10.03 -11.17
CA GLU A 10 0.25 9.51 -12.48
C GLU A 10 -0.76 8.46 -12.92
N ARG A 11 -1.23 8.56 -14.16
CA ARG A 11 -2.23 7.64 -14.71
C ARG A 11 -1.55 6.65 -15.64
N PHE A 12 -1.89 5.38 -15.46
CA PHE A 12 -1.41 4.29 -16.29
C PHE A 12 -2.60 3.51 -16.85
N GLU A 13 -2.34 2.62 -17.79
CA GLU A 13 -3.37 1.74 -18.30
C GLU A 13 -3.81 0.77 -17.21
N GLY A 14 -5.08 0.86 -16.81
CA GLY A 14 -5.68 -0.03 -15.82
C GLY A 14 -5.50 0.39 -14.37
N TYR A 15 -4.73 1.44 -14.08
CA TYR A 15 -4.57 1.92 -12.70
C TYR A 15 -4.03 3.34 -12.67
N SER A 16 -4.07 3.95 -11.48
CA SER A 16 -3.43 5.25 -11.22
C SER A 16 -2.51 5.11 -10.02
N THR A 17 -1.53 5.99 -9.92
CA THR A 17 -0.57 5.99 -8.82
C THR A 17 -0.51 7.37 -8.18
N MET A 18 -0.65 7.42 -6.86
CA MET A 18 -0.34 8.61 -6.09
C MET A 18 1.10 8.56 -5.64
N VAL A 19 1.81 9.67 -5.80
CA VAL A 19 3.25 9.75 -5.52
C VAL A 19 3.51 10.91 -4.58
N GLU A 20 4.25 10.65 -3.52
CA GLU A 20 4.81 11.68 -2.63
C GLU A 20 6.30 11.47 -2.52
N GLU A 21 7.07 12.54 -2.63
CA GLU A 21 8.52 12.48 -2.56
C GLU A 21 9.02 13.05 -1.24
N LEU A 22 9.94 12.32 -0.61
CA LEU A 22 10.61 12.75 0.63
C LEU A 22 12.10 12.42 0.50
N GLU A 23 12.94 13.45 0.53
CA GLU A 23 14.40 13.30 0.51
C GLU A 23 14.92 12.40 -0.61
N GLY A 24 14.38 12.54 -1.82
CA GLY A 24 14.80 11.80 -2.99
C GLY A 24 14.15 10.42 -3.13
N MET A 25 13.39 9.96 -2.15
CA MET A 25 12.64 8.71 -2.24
C MET A 25 11.17 8.99 -2.53
N LYS A 26 10.63 8.29 -3.52
CA LYS A 26 9.22 8.40 -3.87
C LYS A 26 8.43 7.29 -3.16
N PHE A 27 7.36 7.67 -2.49
CA PHE A 27 6.42 6.73 -1.89
C PHE A 27 5.18 6.69 -2.75
N ILE A 28 4.75 5.49 -3.14
CA ILE A 28 3.66 5.34 -4.09
C ILE A 28 2.54 4.46 -3.54
N ILE A 29 1.32 4.81 -3.92
CA ILE A 29 0.13 4.01 -3.67
C ILE A 29 -0.56 3.79 -5.00
N ASN A 30 -0.77 2.54 -5.38
CA ASN A 30 -1.53 2.21 -6.58
C ASN A 30 -3.02 2.18 -6.26
N LEU A 31 -3.81 2.73 -7.16
CA LEU A 31 -5.25 2.84 -7.04
C LEU A 31 -5.93 2.18 -8.23
N PRO A 32 -7.08 1.51 -8.01
CA PRO A 32 -7.85 0.98 -9.14
C PRO A 32 -8.40 2.11 -9.98
N VAL A 33 -8.73 1.83 -11.25
CA VAL A 33 -9.22 2.85 -12.18
C VAL A 33 -10.50 3.56 -11.72
N TYR A 34 -11.33 2.87 -10.94
CA TYR A 34 -12.58 3.45 -10.45
C TYR A 34 -12.40 4.39 -9.25
N TRP A 35 -11.18 4.50 -8.71
CA TRP A 35 -10.93 5.37 -7.57
C TRP A 35 -11.06 6.83 -7.98
N LYS A 36 -11.88 7.57 -7.24
CA LYS A 36 -12.15 8.98 -7.53
C LYS A 36 -11.03 9.85 -6.98
N ILE A 37 -10.39 10.61 -7.86
CA ILE A 37 -9.25 11.47 -7.53
C ILE A 37 -9.49 12.93 -7.89
N ASP A 38 -10.73 13.29 -8.23
CA ASP A 38 -11.09 14.69 -8.47
C ASP A 38 -11.16 15.46 -7.14
N GLU A 39 -11.04 16.77 -7.24
CA GLU A 39 -10.94 17.65 -6.07
C GLU A 39 -12.16 17.55 -5.14
N ASP A 40 -13.36 17.47 -5.71
CA ASP A 40 -14.58 17.37 -4.92
C ASP A 40 -14.68 16.02 -4.19
N SER A 41 -14.35 14.94 -4.87
CA SER A 41 -14.35 13.59 -4.26
C SER A 41 -13.35 13.48 -3.14
N MET A 42 -12.17 14.12 -3.28
CA MET A 42 -11.12 14.06 -2.27
C MET A 42 -11.48 14.78 -0.96
N LYS A 43 -12.56 15.53 -0.93
CA LYS A 43 -13.10 16.10 0.32
C LYS A 43 -13.81 15.05 1.16
N ASN A 44 -14.18 13.92 0.57
CA ASN A 44 -14.82 12.81 1.26
C ASN A 44 -13.74 11.92 1.89
N GLU A 45 -13.96 11.49 3.13
CA GLU A 45 -12.99 10.66 3.87
C GLU A 45 -12.59 9.38 3.13
N LYS A 46 -13.55 8.72 2.49
CA LYS A 46 -13.29 7.49 1.75
C LYS A 46 -12.26 7.72 0.65
N TRP A 47 -12.51 8.70 -0.21
CA TRP A 47 -11.66 8.95 -1.39
C TRP A 47 -10.33 9.60 -1.02
N ASN A 48 -10.24 10.20 0.17
CA ASN A 48 -9.02 10.82 0.67
C ASN A 48 -8.13 9.85 1.46
N LEU A 49 -8.55 8.63 1.70
CA LEU A 49 -7.77 7.64 2.46
C LEU A 49 -6.35 7.43 1.94
N PRO A 50 -6.12 7.32 0.61
CA PRO A 50 -4.75 7.14 0.11
C PRO A 50 -3.84 8.31 0.47
N VAL A 51 -4.35 9.54 0.39
CA VAL A 51 -3.58 10.74 0.77
C VAL A 51 -3.23 10.69 2.25
N LYS A 52 -4.19 10.34 3.10
CA LYS A 52 -3.96 10.20 4.54
C LYS A 52 -2.91 9.13 4.85
N LEU A 53 -2.92 8.04 4.09
CA LEU A 53 -1.91 7.00 4.26
C LEU A 53 -0.52 7.48 3.87
N LEU A 54 -0.41 8.23 2.77
CA LEU A 54 0.86 8.84 2.37
C LEU A 54 1.36 9.81 3.44
N GLU A 55 0.47 10.65 3.97
CA GLU A 55 0.82 11.56 5.07
C GLU A 55 1.30 10.79 6.30
N LYS A 56 0.66 9.69 6.62
CA LYS A 56 1.04 8.83 7.74
C LYS A 56 2.44 8.26 7.55
N VAL A 57 2.76 7.76 6.37
CA VAL A 57 4.08 7.21 6.05
C VAL A 57 5.15 8.28 6.19
N VAL A 58 4.92 9.46 5.61
CA VAL A 58 5.86 10.58 5.70
C VAL A 58 6.08 10.98 7.15
N ALA A 59 5.01 11.09 7.94
CA ALA A 59 5.11 11.44 9.36
C ALA A 59 5.91 10.40 10.15
N LEU A 60 5.65 9.11 9.92
CA LEU A 60 6.39 8.04 10.60
C LEU A 60 7.88 8.08 10.29
N ILE A 61 8.24 8.38 9.05
CA ILE A 61 9.64 8.48 8.64
C ILE A 61 10.30 9.69 9.31
N LYS A 62 9.63 10.84 9.29
CA LYS A 62 10.15 12.06 9.93
C LYS A 62 10.33 11.89 11.45
N GLU A 63 9.48 11.10 12.08
CA GLU A 63 9.56 10.79 13.52
C GLU A 63 10.58 9.70 13.84
N GLY A 64 11.22 9.10 12.85
CA GLY A 64 12.17 8.00 13.04
C GLY A 64 11.53 6.68 13.43
N ARG A 65 10.21 6.53 13.25
CA ARG A 65 9.46 5.32 13.59
C ARG A 65 9.36 4.33 12.43
N LEU A 66 9.74 4.74 11.25
CA LEU A 66 9.75 3.91 10.05
C LEU A 66 10.96 4.33 9.22
N ARG A 67 11.72 3.36 8.71
CA ARG A 67 12.84 3.65 7.81
C ARG A 67 12.37 3.64 6.36
N PRO A 68 12.92 4.51 5.49
CA PRO A 68 12.56 4.51 4.07
C PRO A 68 13.30 3.40 3.32
N GLU A 69 13.06 2.16 3.72
CA GLU A 69 13.75 0.99 3.18
C GLU A 69 12.76 -0.11 2.83
N GLU A 70 13.09 -0.89 1.80
CA GLU A 70 12.31 -2.05 1.43
C GLU A 70 12.24 -3.06 2.59
N GLY A 71 11.04 -3.55 2.87
CA GLY A 71 10.81 -4.53 3.92
C GLY A 71 10.32 -3.95 5.23
N GLU A 72 10.30 -2.63 5.38
CA GLU A 72 9.77 -1.99 6.58
C GLU A 72 8.28 -2.21 6.71
N ILE A 73 7.83 -2.58 7.91
CA ILE A 73 6.44 -2.93 8.21
C ILE A 73 5.93 -2.02 9.31
N PHE A 74 4.73 -1.49 9.10
CA PHE A 74 3.97 -0.77 10.11
C PHE A 74 2.70 -1.56 10.42
N GLU A 75 2.36 -1.67 11.71
CA GLU A 75 1.13 -2.33 12.15
C GLU A 75 0.42 -1.43 13.15
N LYS A 76 -0.89 -1.27 12.97
CA LYS A 76 -1.72 -0.54 13.92
C LYS A 76 -1.79 -1.28 15.25
N GLU A 77 -1.84 -0.53 16.35
CA GLU A 77 -1.93 -1.10 17.69
C GLU A 77 -3.32 -1.68 17.95
N ASN A 78 -3.38 -2.65 18.84
CA ASN A 78 -4.64 -3.23 19.35
C ASN A 78 -5.56 -3.83 18.28
N GLY A 79 -5.00 -4.26 17.15
CA GLY A 79 -5.81 -4.87 16.09
C GLY A 79 -6.68 -3.89 15.32
N GLU A 80 -6.45 -2.59 15.47
CA GLU A 80 -7.16 -1.57 14.69
C GLU A 80 -6.88 -1.73 13.20
N THR A 81 -7.86 -1.36 12.38
CA THR A 81 -7.69 -1.46 10.93
C THR A 81 -7.05 -0.20 10.36
N LEU A 82 -6.24 -0.39 9.33
CA LEU A 82 -5.61 0.71 8.58
C LEU A 82 -6.63 1.42 7.70
N VAL A 83 -7.53 0.65 7.11
CA VAL A 83 -8.57 1.15 6.22
C VAL A 83 -9.92 0.70 6.79
N TYR A 84 -10.78 1.68 7.05
CA TYR A 84 -12.10 1.42 7.61
C TYR A 84 -12.91 0.47 6.72
N GLY A 85 -13.54 -0.51 7.33
CA GLY A 85 -14.35 -1.50 6.62
C GLY A 85 -13.55 -2.67 6.04
N THR A 86 -12.25 -2.73 6.31
CA THR A 86 -11.40 -3.85 5.88
C THR A 86 -10.79 -4.53 7.10
N LYS A 87 -10.08 -5.64 6.86
CA LYS A 87 -9.30 -6.33 7.89
C LYS A 87 -7.80 -6.04 7.76
N LEU A 88 -7.46 -5.03 6.96
CA LEU A 88 -6.06 -4.62 6.78
C LEU A 88 -5.59 -3.87 8.01
N THR A 89 -4.54 -4.35 8.66
CA THR A 89 -4.08 -3.80 9.94
C THR A 89 -2.74 -3.07 9.87
N GLY A 90 -2.09 -3.09 8.72
CA GLY A 90 -0.82 -2.41 8.55
C GLY A 90 -0.40 -2.39 7.09
N PHE A 91 0.88 -2.10 6.85
CA PHE A 91 1.43 -2.07 5.50
C PHE A 91 2.90 -2.46 5.50
N ILE A 92 3.41 -2.77 4.31
CA ILE A 92 4.83 -2.98 4.06
C ILE A 92 5.29 -2.04 2.95
N LEU A 93 6.54 -1.62 3.03
CA LEU A 93 7.19 -0.88 1.95
C LEU A 93 7.97 -1.87 1.08
N LEU A 94 7.65 -1.93 -0.20
CA LEU A 94 8.34 -2.79 -1.17
C LEU A 94 8.72 -1.98 -2.41
N LYS A 95 9.75 -2.44 -3.10
CA LYS A 95 10.02 -1.90 -4.44
C LYS A 95 8.78 -2.12 -5.30
N PRO A 96 8.45 -1.17 -6.21
CA PRO A 96 7.22 -1.26 -6.98
C PRO A 96 7.11 -2.55 -7.75
N VAL A 97 5.95 -3.20 -7.65
CA VAL A 97 5.63 -4.40 -8.41
C VAL A 97 5.28 -4.02 -9.85
N LEU A 98 4.62 -2.87 -10.02
CA LEU A 98 4.27 -2.31 -11.31
C LEU A 98 5.31 -1.28 -11.71
N GLN A 99 5.64 -1.22 -13.01
CA GLN A 99 6.65 -0.31 -13.53
C GLN A 99 6.05 1.01 -14.00
N GLY A 100 6.92 2.01 -14.22
CA GLY A 100 6.52 3.28 -14.79
C GLY A 100 6.85 4.51 -13.94
N ILE A 101 7.37 4.33 -12.74
CA ILE A 101 7.80 5.43 -11.87
C ILE A 101 9.31 5.53 -11.92
N ASP A 102 9.82 6.69 -12.37
CA ASP A 102 11.25 6.94 -12.43
C ASP A 102 11.85 7.24 -11.06
N GLY A 103 13.09 6.81 -10.85
CA GLY A 103 13.85 7.05 -9.64
C GLY A 103 13.59 6.02 -8.54
N ASP A 104 14.21 6.24 -7.38
CA ASP A 104 14.03 5.36 -6.23
C ASP A 104 12.63 5.52 -5.67
N SER A 105 11.93 4.41 -5.55
CA SER A 105 10.55 4.42 -5.08
C SER A 105 10.23 3.19 -4.24
N LEU A 106 9.28 3.38 -3.31
CA LEU A 106 8.75 2.32 -2.48
C LEU A 106 7.22 2.35 -2.58
N GLN A 107 6.65 1.20 -2.86
CA GLN A 107 5.21 1.03 -2.90
C GLN A 107 4.70 0.66 -1.51
N ILE A 108 3.62 1.31 -1.09
CA ILE A 108 2.94 1.02 0.16
C ILE A 108 1.88 -0.03 -0.11
N ILE A 109 2.04 -1.22 0.45
CA ILE A 109 1.12 -2.33 0.25
C ILE A 109 0.43 -2.65 1.57
N PRO A 110 -0.89 -2.43 1.69
CA PRO A 110 -1.62 -2.78 2.89
C PRO A 110 -1.62 -4.29 3.15
N LEU A 111 -1.53 -4.67 4.41
CA LEU A 111 -1.37 -6.06 4.83
C LEU A 111 -2.44 -6.48 5.83
N TYR A 112 -2.78 -7.76 5.76
CA TYR A 112 -3.55 -8.44 6.80
C TYR A 112 -2.63 -8.81 7.97
N LYS A 113 -3.23 -8.99 9.14
CA LYS A 113 -2.53 -9.38 10.36
C LYS A 113 -1.68 -10.64 10.16
N GLU A 114 -2.24 -11.66 9.50
CA GLU A 114 -1.54 -12.92 9.25
C GLU A 114 -0.34 -12.75 8.34
N GLU A 115 -0.45 -11.84 7.37
CA GLU A 115 0.67 -11.51 6.48
C GLU A 115 1.80 -10.84 7.25
N ILE A 116 1.46 -9.92 8.14
CA ILE A 116 2.45 -9.24 8.98
C ILE A 116 3.16 -10.25 9.90
N SER A 117 2.40 -11.12 10.55
CA SER A 117 2.96 -12.16 11.40
C SER A 117 3.90 -13.09 10.63
N PHE A 118 3.49 -13.48 9.42
CA PHE A 118 4.31 -14.32 8.55
C PHE A 118 5.62 -13.61 8.20
N ALA A 119 5.56 -12.34 7.79
CA ALA A 119 6.75 -11.58 7.41
C ALA A 119 7.73 -11.43 8.57
N ARG A 120 7.21 -11.21 9.77
CA ARG A 120 8.05 -11.08 10.98
C ARG A 120 8.70 -12.39 11.38
N ARG A 121 8.02 -13.51 11.17
CA ARG A 121 8.51 -14.84 11.52
C ARG A 121 9.41 -15.45 10.45
N MET A 122 9.02 -15.31 9.18
CA MET A 122 9.65 -16.00 8.06
C MET A 122 10.51 -15.08 7.18
N GLY A 123 10.43 -13.78 7.41
CA GLY A 123 11.12 -12.78 6.59
C GLY A 123 10.22 -12.16 5.52
N TRP A 124 10.37 -10.86 5.33
CA TRP A 124 9.53 -10.12 4.39
C TRP A 124 9.79 -10.53 2.93
N ARG A 125 10.98 -11.03 2.61
CA ARG A 125 11.28 -11.48 1.25
C ARG A 125 10.42 -12.68 0.85
N ARG A 126 10.12 -13.55 1.80
CA ARG A 126 9.21 -14.68 1.55
C ARG A 126 7.79 -14.21 1.30
N LEU A 127 7.33 -13.24 2.08
CA LEU A 127 6.02 -12.65 1.85
C LEU A 127 5.95 -11.99 0.47
N ARG A 128 6.97 -11.19 0.11
CA ARG A 128 7.03 -10.57 -1.21
C ARG A 128 6.94 -11.60 -2.33
N ASN A 129 7.65 -12.72 -2.19
CA ASN A 129 7.62 -13.77 -3.21
C ASN A 129 6.23 -14.40 -3.36
N MET A 130 5.44 -14.43 -2.30
CA MET A 130 4.08 -14.95 -2.36
C MET A 130 3.13 -13.99 -3.08
N PHE A 131 3.45 -12.71 -3.13
CA PHE A 131 2.62 -11.71 -3.83
C PHE A 131 2.51 -11.95 -5.33
N LYS A 132 3.35 -12.80 -5.92
CA LYS A 132 3.21 -13.19 -7.32
C LYS A 132 1.86 -13.85 -7.63
N TYR A 133 1.16 -14.35 -6.61
CA TYR A 133 -0.17 -14.93 -6.76
C TYR A 133 -1.28 -13.89 -6.76
N LEU A 134 -0.94 -12.62 -6.52
CA LEU A 134 -1.88 -11.51 -6.52
C LEU A 134 -1.81 -10.76 -7.84
N THR A 135 -2.95 -10.25 -8.28
CA THR A 135 -3.00 -9.38 -9.46
C THR A 135 -2.52 -7.98 -9.09
N PRO A 136 -2.09 -7.16 -10.07
CA PRO A 136 -1.76 -5.76 -9.80
C PRO A 136 -2.89 -5.00 -9.12
N GLU A 137 -4.15 -5.30 -9.47
CA GLU A 137 -5.32 -4.67 -8.85
C GLU A 137 -5.43 -5.05 -7.36
N GLU A 138 -5.16 -6.31 -7.02
CA GLU A 138 -5.19 -6.76 -5.63
C GLU A 138 -4.06 -6.14 -4.81
N LEU A 139 -2.96 -5.76 -5.44
CA LEU A 139 -1.85 -5.07 -4.80
C LEU A 139 -2.06 -3.56 -4.71
N SER A 140 -3.21 -3.07 -5.17
CA SER A 140 -3.56 -1.67 -5.02
C SER A 140 -3.95 -1.36 -3.57
N PHE A 141 -4.02 -0.06 -3.26
CA PHE A 141 -4.29 0.40 -1.91
C PHE A 141 -5.57 -0.18 -1.31
N ILE A 142 -6.62 -0.23 -2.10
CA ILE A 142 -7.89 -0.77 -1.63
C ILE A 142 -8.33 -1.92 -2.49
N SER A 143 -8.34 -3.07 -1.88
CA SER A 143 -8.98 -4.24 -2.41
C SER A 143 -9.57 -4.98 -1.21
N PRO A 144 -10.80 -4.60 -0.76
CA PRO A 144 -11.39 -5.20 0.44
C PRO A 144 -11.59 -6.71 0.29
N ASP A 145 -11.67 -7.16 -0.97
CA ASP A 145 -11.83 -8.58 -1.30
C ASP A 145 -10.49 -9.24 -1.66
N ARG A 146 -9.37 -8.55 -1.43
CA ARG A 146 -8.06 -9.13 -1.71
C ARG A 146 -7.85 -10.40 -0.91
N TYR A 147 -7.32 -11.42 -1.57
CA TYR A 147 -6.91 -12.63 -0.87
C TYR A 147 -5.89 -12.30 0.21
N ASN A 148 -6.10 -12.88 1.39
CA ASN A 148 -5.06 -12.96 2.40
C ASN A 148 -4.09 -14.03 1.91
N ILE A 149 -2.87 -13.62 1.58
CA ILE A 149 -1.90 -14.52 0.94
C ILE A 149 -1.49 -15.69 1.84
N ILE A 150 -1.72 -15.58 3.13
CA ILE A 150 -1.37 -16.62 4.10
C ILE A 150 -2.54 -17.57 4.35
N THR A 151 -3.76 -17.04 4.51
CA THR A 151 -4.91 -17.88 4.88
C THR A 151 -5.70 -18.40 3.69
N ASP A 152 -5.68 -17.67 2.55
CA ASP A 152 -6.55 -17.97 1.42
C ASP A 152 -5.81 -18.50 0.20
N ILE A 153 -4.47 -18.60 0.26
CA ILE A 153 -3.64 -18.88 -0.90
C ILE A 153 -3.84 -20.28 -1.50
N ASP A 154 -4.19 -21.27 -0.68
CA ASP A 154 -4.26 -22.65 -1.13
C ASP A 154 -5.24 -22.86 -2.29
N GLY A 155 -6.42 -22.26 -2.21
CA GLY A 155 -7.40 -22.34 -3.29
C GLY A 155 -6.89 -21.70 -4.58
N ARG A 156 -6.20 -20.56 -4.47
CA ARG A 156 -5.65 -19.85 -5.62
C ARG A 156 -4.47 -20.60 -6.25
N ARG A 157 -3.60 -21.20 -5.42
CA ARG A 157 -2.48 -22.00 -5.92
C ARG A 157 -2.96 -23.16 -6.78
N ASN A 158 -4.05 -23.79 -6.39
CA ASN A 158 -4.59 -24.92 -7.12
C ASN A 158 -5.22 -24.51 -8.46
N CYS A 159 -5.50 -23.22 -8.64
CA CYS A 159 -6.03 -22.67 -9.89
C CYS A 159 -4.92 -22.26 -10.87
N LEU A 160 -3.71 -22.22 -10.41
CA LEU A 160 -2.54 -21.86 -11.22
C LEU A 160 -1.86 -23.13 -11.70
#